data_0bb98ff0dd5cf307fc735c2d97477608
#
_entry.id   0bb98ff0dd5cf307fc735c2d97477608
#
_cell.length_a   1.000
_cell.length_b   1.000
_cell.length_c   1.000
_cell.angle_alpha   90.00
_cell.angle_beta   90.00
_cell.angle_gamma   90.00
#
_symmetry.space_group_name_H-M   'P 1'
#
loop_
_entity.id
_entity.type
_entity.pdbx_description
1 polymer ?
#
loop_
_entity_poly.entity_id
_entity_poly.type
_entity_poly.pdbx_seq_one_letter_code
_entity_poly.pdbx_strand_id
1 'polypeptide(L)'
;MKYALIGCGRISCHHIQAAKNNQLDIVAICDIDAKKMNENMRFLDCGNKYTDYMEMLKKEKPALVAIATESGKHAQIAIDCIQMGCHVIIEKPIALSIEDANYIIQIAKEKGVLVCVSHQNRFNQ
;
A
#
# COMPACT_ATOMS: atom_id res chain seq x y z
N MET A 1 1.43 -14.59 -4.60
CA MET A 1 2.19 -13.34 -4.40
C MET A 1 1.83 -12.74 -3.04
N LYS A 2 2.83 -12.45 -2.26
CA LYS A 2 2.62 -11.86 -0.93
C LYS A 2 2.20 -10.40 -1.07
N TYR A 3 1.16 -10.03 -0.36
CA TYR A 3 0.54 -8.72 -0.45
C TYR A 3 0.42 -8.10 0.94
N ALA A 4 0.67 -6.80 1.03
CA ALA A 4 0.50 -6.06 2.28
C ALA A 4 -0.21 -4.73 2.00
N LEU A 5 -0.91 -4.23 3.02
CA LEU A 5 -1.65 -2.98 2.94
C LEU A 5 -1.10 -2.01 3.98
N ILE A 6 -0.80 -0.79 3.54
CA ILE A 6 -0.40 0.28 4.44
C ILE A 6 -1.49 1.35 4.42
N GLY A 7 -2.09 1.60 5.58
CA GLY A 7 -3.22 2.51 5.71
C GLY A 7 -4.52 1.75 5.82
N CYS A 8 -5.16 1.80 6.97
CA CYS A 8 -6.38 1.03 7.24
C CYS A 8 -7.59 1.92 7.48
N GLY A 9 -7.71 3.01 6.71
CA GLY A 9 -8.87 3.86 6.75
C GLY A 9 -10.08 3.21 6.08
N ARG A 10 -11.15 3.98 5.91
CA ARG A 10 -12.43 3.46 5.41
C ARG A 10 -12.33 2.78 4.06
N ILE A 11 -11.56 3.37 3.13
CA ILE A 11 -11.48 2.84 1.77
C ILE A 11 -10.52 1.66 1.65
N SER A 12 -9.79 1.34 2.70
CA SER A 12 -8.82 0.25 2.64
C SER A 12 -9.48 -1.10 2.39
N CYS A 13 -10.74 -1.25 2.75
CA CYS A 13 -11.46 -2.50 2.50
C CYS A 13 -11.56 -2.82 1.01
N HIS A 14 -11.56 -1.82 0.15
CA HIS A 14 -11.59 -2.03 -1.30
C HIS A 14 -10.28 -2.68 -1.77
N HIS A 15 -9.17 -2.28 -1.19
CA HIS A 15 -7.87 -2.87 -1.52
C HIS A 15 -7.80 -4.32 -1.07
N ILE A 16 -8.32 -4.61 0.12
CA ILE A 16 -8.34 -5.98 0.64
C ILE A 16 -9.25 -6.86 -0.23
N GLN A 17 -10.41 -6.34 -0.62
CA GLN A 17 -11.33 -7.09 -1.47
C GLN A 17 -10.70 -7.38 -2.82
N ALA A 18 -10.01 -6.39 -3.41
CA ALA A 18 -9.32 -6.59 -4.68
C ALA A 18 -8.22 -7.64 -4.56
N ALA A 19 -7.48 -7.63 -3.45
CA ALA A 19 -6.44 -8.62 -3.21
C ALA A 19 -7.03 -10.02 -3.11
N LYS A 20 -8.14 -10.16 -2.40
CA LYS A 20 -8.82 -11.46 -2.28
C LYS A 20 -9.34 -11.93 -3.63
N ASN A 21 -9.94 -11.02 -4.41
CA ASN A 21 -10.48 -11.37 -5.73
C ASN A 21 -9.39 -11.84 -6.69
N ASN A 22 -8.17 -11.39 -6.49
CA ASN A 22 -7.03 -11.79 -7.31
C ASN A 22 -6.20 -12.89 -6.66
N GLN A 23 -6.72 -13.48 -5.60
CA GLN A 23 -6.10 -14.62 -4.91
C GLN A 23 -4.69 -14.32 -4.40
N LEU A 24 -4.47 -13.08 -3.96
CA LEU A 24 -3.20 -12.69 -3.38
C LEU A 24 -3.13 -13.12 -1.92
N ASP A 25 -1.92 -13.40 -1.46
CA ASP A 25 -1.67 -13.83 -0.08
C ASP A 25 -1.47 -12.60 0.80
N ILE A 26 -2.50 -12.22 1.55
CA ILE A 26 -2.44 -11.04 2.43
C ILE A 26 -1.63 -11.39 3.66
N VAL A 27 -0.36 -11.00 3.68
CA VAL A 27 0.54 -11.35 4.77
C VAL A 27 0.54 -10.33 5.90
N ALA A 28 0.17 -9.08 5.63
CA ALA A 28 0.23 -8.04 6.65
C ALA A 28 -0.63 -6.84 6.32
N ILE A 29 -1.06 -6.16 7.37
CA ILE A 29 -1.68 -4.84 7.27
C ILE A 29 -0.99 -3.92 8.26
N CYS A 30 -0.96 -2.63 7.97
CA CYS A 30 -0.25 -1.66 8.77
C CYS A 30 -0.99 -0.33 8.86
N ASP A 31 -1.05 0.24 10.04
CA ASP A 31 -1.53 1.60 10.26
C ASP A 31 -0.90 2.10 11.55
N ILE A 32 -0.46 3.36 11.56
CA ILE A 32 0.11 3.95 12.78
C ILE A 32 -0.93 4.01 13.89
N ASP A 33 -2.21 3.98 13.53
CA ASP A 33 -3.31 3.98 14.48
C ASP A 33 -3.91 2.58 14.56
N ALA A 34 -3.58 1.86 15.63
CA ALA A 34 -4.07 0.50 15.83
C ALA A 34 -5.60 0.43 15.89
N LYS A 35 -6.25 1.51 16.32
CA LYS A 35 -7.71 1.58 16.35
C LYS A 35 -8.31 1.44 14.97
N LYS A 36 -7.72 2.10 13.97
CA LYS A 36 -8.21 2.01 12.60
C LYS A 36 -8.13 0.59 12.08
N MET A 37 -7.05 -0.11 12.40
CA MET A 37 -6.94 -1.52 12.01
C MET A 37 -8.05 -2.34 12.67
N ASN A 38 -8.28 -2.13 13.94
CA ASN A 38 -9.29 -2.89 14.67
C ASN A 38 -10.71 -2.59 14.18
N GLU A 39 -10.99 -1.34 13.86
CA GLU A 39 -12.32 -0.94 13.42
C GLU A 39 -12.62 -1.33 11.98
N ASN A 40 -11.66 -1.13 11.09
CA ASN A 40 -11.89 -1.29 9.67
C ASN A 40 -11.46 -2.63 9.12
N MET A 41 -10.60 -3.35 9.83
CA MET A 41 -10.06 -4.63 9.36
C MET A 41 -10.40 -5.81 10.24
N ARG A 42 -11.33 -5.67 11.17
CA ARG A 42 -11.68 -6.77 12.07
C ARG A 42 -12.32 -7.96 11.35
N PHE A 43 -12.84 -7.73 10.14
CA PHE A 43 -13.38 -8.81 9.33
C PHE A 43 -12.27 -9.66 8.70
N LEU A 44 -11.03 -9.16 8.75
CA LEU A 44 -9.89 -9.84 8.16
C LEU A 44 -9.27 -10.74 9.22
N ASP A 45 -9.25 -12.03 8.97
CA ASP A 45 -8.75 -13.02 9.92
C ASP A 45 -7.37 -13.56 9.55
N CYS A 46 -6.70 -12.94 8.60
CA CYS A 46 -5.37 -13.35 8.17
C CYS A 46 -4.45 -12.14 8.12
N GLY A 47 -3.15 -12.44 8.13
CA GLY A 47 -2.15 -11.39 8.06
C GLY A 47 -1.75 -10.86 9.43
N ASN A 48 -0.53 -10.40 9.52
CA ASN A 48 0.00 -9.82 10.73
C ASN A 48 -0.26 -8.32 10.76
N LYS A 49 -0.44 -7.76 11.95
CA LYS A 49 -0.72 -6.34 12.12
C LYS A 49 0.51 -5.60 12.59
N TYR A 50 0.77 -4.47 11.96
CA TYR A 50 1.93 -3.64 12.27
C TYR A 50 1.52 -2.18 12.43
N THR A 51 2.24 -1.44 13.26
CA THR A 51 2.08 0.01 13.35
C THR A 51 3.26 0.73 12.71
N ASP A 52 4.32 0.01 12.36
CA ASP A 52 5.50 0.55 11.69
C ASP A 52 5.67 -0.21 10.37
N TYR A 53 5.47 0.50 9.25
CA TYR A 53 5.53 -0.16 7.95
C TYR A 53 6.94 -0.61 7.57
N MET A 54 7.97 0.05 8.07
CA MET A 54 9.34 -0.40 7.78
C MET A 54 9.61 -1.76 8.42
N GLU A 55 9.11 -1.95 9.64
CA GLU A 55 9.21 -3.25 10.29
C GLU A 55 8.47 -4.31 9.51
N MET A 56 7.27 -3.97 9.04
CA MET A 56 6.47 -4.87 8.22
C MET A 56 7.21 -5.28 6.95
N LEU A 57 7.78 -4.32 6.25
CA LEU A 57 8.50 -4.59 5.00
C LEU A 57 9.68 -5.52 5.24
N LYS A 58 10.41 -5.32 6.32
CA LYS A 58 11.59 -6.12 6.63
C LYS A 58 11.24 -7.54 7.03
N LYS A 59 10.16 -7.70 7.80
CA LYS A 59 9.75 -9.02 8.30
C LYS A 59 8.96 -9.83 7.29
N GLU A 60 8.00 -9.20 6.64
CA GLU A 60 7.07 -9.92 5.75
C GLU A 60 7.58 -10.01 4.32
N LYS A 61 8.39 -9.06 3.89
CA LYS A 61 8.94 -9.01 2.53
C LYS A 61 7.87 -9.21 1.47
N PRO A 62 6.83 -8.36 1.47
CA PRO A 62 5.75 -8.51 0.49
C PRO A 62 6.25 -8.20 -0.92
N ALA A 63 5.66 -8.84 -1.91
CA ALA A 63 5.98 -8.55 -3.30
C ALA A 63 5.19 -7.35 -3.80
N LEU A 64 3.99 -7.14 -3.24
CA LEU A 64 3.08 -6.07 -3.67
C LEU A 64 2.54 -5.36 -2.43
N VAL A 65 2.62 -4.04 -2.42
CA VAL A 65 2.12 -3.23 -1.32
C VAL A 65 1.12 -2.21 -1.84
N ALA A 66 -0.06 -2.16 -1.23
CA ALA A 66 -1.03 -1.11 -1.51
C ALA A 66 -0.88 -0.02 -0.46
N ILE A 67 -0.87 1.23 -0.91
CA ILE A 67 -0.70 2.38 -0.03
C ILE A 67 -1.98 3.20 -0.05
N ALA A 68 -2.68 3.22 1.09
CA ALA A 68 -3.98 3.87 1.25
C ALA A 68 -3.96 4.87 2.42
N THR A 69 -2.82 5.48 2.67
CA THR A 69 -2.66 6.49 3.73
C THR A 69 -3.08 7.86 3.22
N GLU A 70 -2.92 8.87 4.06
CA GLU A 70 -3.14 10.25 3.65
C GLU A 70 -2.18 10.65 2.54
N SER A 71 -2.66 11.52 1.64
CA SER A 71 -1.89 11.93 0.46
C SER A 71 -0.49 12.44 0.78
N GLY A 72 -0.34 13.16 1.88
CA GLY A 72 0.95 13.73 2.23
C GLY A 72 2.03 12.72 2.56
N LYS A 73 1.62 11.47 2.79
CA LYS A 73 2.57 10.40 3.16
C LYS A 73 2.87 9.43 2.02
N HIS A 74 2.12 9.52 0.94
CA HIS A 74 2.23 8.56 -0.17
C HIS A 74 3.65 8.48 -0.74
N ALA A 75 4.27 9.62 -0.97
CA ALA A 75 5.57 9.65 -1.64
C ALA A 75 6.65 8.93 -0.83
N GLN A 76 6.76 9.25 0.46
CA GLN A 76 7.81 8.64 1.28
C GLN A 76 7.59 7.15 1.46
N ILE A 77 6.34 6.75 1.70
CA ILE A 77 6.03 5.33 1.87
C ILE A 77 6.31 4.57 0.58
N ALA A 78 5.92 5.13 -0.55
CA ALA A 78 6.17 4.50 -1.85
C ALA A 78 7.66 4.35 -2.11
N ILE A 79 8.44 5.38 -1.82
CA ILE A 79 9.89 5.34 -1.98
C ILE A 79 10.49 4.21 -1.15
N ASP A 80 10.08 4.10 0.10
CA ASP A 80 10.59 3.07 1.00
C ASP A 80 10.24 1.67 0.49
N CYS A 81 9.00 1.48 0.03
CA CYS A 81 8.57 0.19 -0.52
C CYS A 81 9.36 -0.18 -1.77
N ILE A 82 9.57 0.78 -2.66
CA ILE A 82 10.31 0.54 -3.90
C ILE A 82 11.77 0.21 -3.59
N GLN A 83 12.36 0.89 -2.63
CA GLN A 83 13.75 0.62 -2.22
C GLN A 83 13.89 -0.81 -1.69
N MET A 84 12.83 -1.36 -1.13
CA MET A 84 12.81 -2.74 -0.63
C MET A 84 12.46 -3.74 -1.74
N GLY A 85 12.25 -3.27 -2.96
CA GLY A 85 11.96 -4.14 -4.08
C GLY A 85 10.49 -4.53 -4.25
N CYS A 86 9.57 -3.80 -3.63
CA CYS A 86 8.15 -4.09 -3.72
C CYS A 86 7.51 -3.38 -4.91
N HIS A 87 6.57 -4.05 -5.58
CA HIS A 87 5.63 -3.35 -6.46
C HIS A 87 4.64 -2.59 -5.58
N VAL A 88 4.15 -1.46 -6.07
CA VAL A 88 3.24 -0.65 -5.27
C VAL A 88 1.98 -0.26 -6.03
N ILE A 89 0.88 -0.18 -5.30
CA ILE A 89 -0.38 0.40 -5.76
C ILE A 89 -0.63 1.59 -4.84
N ILE A 90 -0.75 2.79 -5.40
CA ILE A 90 -0.89 4.01 -4.63
C ILE A 90 -2.25 4.63 -4.91
N GLU A 91 -2.96 5.03 -3.85
CA GLU A 91 -4.17 5.82 -4.00
C GLU A 91 -3.80 7.18 -4.58
N LYS A 92 -4.65 7.68 -5.44
CA LYS A 92 -4.48 9.01 -6.04
C LYS A 92 -4.60 10.08 -4.96
N PRO A 93 -3.75 11.12 -4.98
CA PRO A 93 -2.64 11.34 -5.91
C PRO A 93 -1.39 10.56 -5.52
N ILE A 94 -0.56 10.23 -6.51
CA ILE A 94 0.68 9.49 -6.27
C ILE A 94 1.63 10.26 -5.34
N ALA A 95 1.62 11.59 -5.48
CA ALA A 95 2.44 12.48 -4.67
C ALA A 95 1.84 13.87 -4.73
N LEU A 96 2.22 14.74 -3.79
CA LEU A 96 1.74 16.12 -3.76
C LEU A 96 2.57 17.04 -4.66
N SER A 97 3.74 16.61 -5.11
CA SER A 97 4.56 17.38 -6.01
C SER A 97 4.96 16.57 -7.23
N ILE A 98 5.19 17.28 -8.33
CA ILE A 98 5.65 16.64 -9.56
C ILE A 98 7.04 16.04 -9.37
N GLU A 99 7.88 16.70 -8.58
CA GLU A 99 9.22 16.23 -8.30
C GLU A 99 9.20 14.86 -7.61
N ASP A 100 8.35 14.72 -6.60
CA ASP A 100 8.23 13.44 -5.89
C ASP A 100 7.67 12.36 -6.80
N ALA A 101 6.68 12.70 -7.63
CA ALA A 101 6.11 11.74 -8.57
C ALA A 101 7.18 11.26 -9.55
N ASN A 102 7.96 12.17 -10.08
CA ASN A 102 9.03 11.82 -11.03
C ASN A 102 10.09 10.96 -10.38
N TYR A 103 10.45 11.26 -9.13
CA TYR A 103 11.44 10.48 -8.41
C TYR A 103 10.94 9.05 -8.18
N ILE A 104 9.69 8.90 -7.80
CA ILE A 104 9.09 7.58 -7.60
C ILE A 104 9.18 6.76 -8.89
N ILE A 105 8.80 7.36 -10.01
CA ILE A 105 8.85 6.68 -11.29
C ILE A 105 10.29 6.28 -11.65
N GLN A 106 11.23 7.17 -11.38
CA GLN A 106 12.63 6.91 -11.70
C GLN A 106 13.18 5.73 -10.90
N ILE A 107 12.98 5.73 -9.57
CA ILE A 107 13.52 4.66 -8.74
C ILE A 107 12.81 3.33 -9.01
N ALA A 108 11.54 3.39 -9.39
CA ALA A 108 10.82 2.17 -9.77
C ALA A 108 11.47 1.52 -10.99
N LYS A 109 11.84 2.31 -11.98
CA LYS A 109 12.55 1.79 -13.14
C LYS A 109 13.91 1.20 -12.76
N GLU A 110 14.63 1.88 -11.89
CA GLU A 110 15.95 1.41 -11.45
C GLU A 110 15.86 0.08 -10.70
N LYS A 111 14.80 -0.09 -9.91
CA LYS A 111 14.61 -1.30 -9.12
C LYS A 111 13.86 -2.39 -9.90
N GLY A 112 13.32 -2.06 -11.06
CA GLY A 112 12.59 -3.03 -11.87
C GLY A 112 11.24 -3.40 -11.29
N VAL A 113 10.57 -2.46 -10.60
CA VAL A 113 9.25 -2.72 -10.02
C VAL A 113 8.20 -1.85 -10.69
N LEU A 114 6.94 -2.24 -10.52
CA LEU A 114 5.79 -1.54 -11.10
C LEU A 114 5.15 -0.61 -10.08
N VAL A 115 4.69 0.53 -10.56
CA VAL A 115 3.93 1.49 -9.76
C VAL A 115 2.60 1.73 -10.46
N CYS A 116 1.50 1.42 -9.77
CA CYS A 116 0.15 1.65 -10.29
C CYS A 116 -0.55 2.67 -9.41
N VAL A 117 -1.31 3.57 -10.03
CA VAL A 117 -2.11 4.55 -9.30
C VAL A 117 -3.57 4.14 -9.36
N SER A 118 -4.18 4.02 -8.20
CA SER A 118 -5.57 3.59 -8.11
C SER A 118 -6.52 4.78 -8.17
N HIS A 119 -7.60 4.63 -8.93
CA HIS A 119 -8.65 5.65 -9.05
C HIS A 119 -9.94 5.09 -8.48
N GLN A 120 -10.35 5.63 -7.34
CA GLN A 120 -11.48 5.09 -6.59
C GLN A 120 -12.82 5.25 -7.28
N ASN A 121 -13.02 6.32 -8.00
CA ASN A 121 -14.32 6.65 -8.53
C ASN A 121 -14.41 6.69 -10.05
N ARG A 122 -13.47 6.08 -10.74
CA ARG A 122 -13.44 6.12 -12.19
C ARG A 122 -14.64 5.41 -12.83
N PHE A 123 -15.21 4.49 -12.11
CA PHE A 123 -16.34 3.72 -12.61
C PHE A 123 -17.68 4.34 -12.27
N ASN A 124 -17.67 5.51 -11.70
CA ASN A 124 -18.89 6.21 -11.34
C ASN A 124 -19.45 7.06 -12.47
N GLN A 125 -18.88 6.99 -13.60
CA GLN A 125 -19.36 7.71 -14.75
C GLN A 125 -20.41 6.91 -15.48
#